data_b25f7ea10b550f26fd4a9dc1d091c1f0
#
_entry.id   b25f7ea10b550f26fd4a9dc1d091c1f0
#
_cell.length_a   1.000
_cell.length_b   1.000
_cell.length_c   1.000
_cell.angle_alpha   90.00
_cell.angle_beta   90.00
_cell.angle_gamma   90.00
#
_symmetry.space_group_name_H-M   'P 1'
#
loop_
_entity.id
_entity.type
_entity.pdbx_description
1 polymer ?
#
loop_
_entity_poly.entity_id
_entity_poly.type
_entity_poly.pdbx_seq_one_letter_code
_entity_poly.pdbx_strand_id
1 'polypeptide(L)'
;MKNILLDTINDNTNLGQILSTYALYKTIEKLGDYFVVYDDKKCGQTKISEYIESYCCKLSESHAYGTEQEFRDQLHAVVTGSTKRWEYGKQETIESCFFSQEKDTVKRIAYAPSFGRKCEFPLGPKNAVFFALQRFHGIAVADRNTLEILNLEFGLSAEKVCNPVLLLDQYPYLDLHETDGLFISTFFERKDSQKRKVAEMAEETLKYRVVDYSKDQTAENDR
;
A
#
# COMPACT_ATOMS: atom_id res chain seq x y z
N MET A 1 10.95 -21.63 -9.33
CA MET A 1 10.09 -20.53 -8.83
C MET A 1 10.80 -19.85 -7.67
N LYS A 2 10.84 -18.54 -7.59
CA LYS A 2 11.53 -17.76 -6.54
C LYS A 2 10.51 -17.19 -5.57
N ASN A 3 10.76 -17.29 -4.28
CA ASN A 3 9.84 -16.82 -3.25
C ASN A 3 9.97 -15.32 -3.05
N ILE A 4 8.86 -14.61 -3.12
CA ILE A 4 8.75 -13.16 -2.90
C ILE A 4 7.79 -12.91 -1.75
N LEU A 5 8.24 -12.18 -0.74
CA LEU A 5 7.37 -11.65 0.31
C LEU A 5 6.94 -10.23 -0.05
N LEU A 6 5.64 -10.02 -0.11
CA LEU A 6 5.05 -8.70 -0.26
C LEU A 6 4.69 -8.17 1.12
N ASP A 7 5.42 -7.15 1.58
CA ASP A 7 5.15 -6.45 2.82
C ASP A 7 4.39 -5.16 2.55
N THR A 8 3.13 -5.18 2.89
CA THR A 8 2.23 -4.04 2.78
C THR A 8 1.48 -3.82 4.09
N ILE A 9 1.10 -2.59 4.37
CA ILE A 9 0.14 -2.33 5.43
C ILE A 9 -1.25 -2.47 4.82
N ASN A 10 -1.99 -3.42 5.32
CA ASN A 10 -3.41 -3.54 5.05
C ASN A 10 -4.18 -2.99 6.26
N ASP A 11 -4.42 -1.68 6.25
CA ASP A 11 -5.47 -1.10 7.07
C ASP A 11 -6.80 -1.46 6.39
N ASN A 12 -7.50 -2.42 6.95
CA ASN A 12 -8.68 -3.04 6.35
C ASN A 12 -9.86 -2.09 6.16
N THR A 13 -9.76 -0.90 6.72
CA THR A 13 -10.73 0.17 6.50
C THR A 13 -10.42 1.00 5.25
N ASN A 14 -9.27 0.76 4.59
CA ASN A 14 -8.81 1.56 3.46
C ASN A 14 -8.77 0.75 2.16
N LEU A 15 -9.84 0.84 1.37
CA LEU A 15 -9.95 0.21 0.06
C LEU A 15 -8.73 0.47 -0.85
N GLY A 16 -8.19 1.70 -0.84
CA GLY A 16 -7.03 2.04 -1.67
C GLY A 16 -5.78 1.25 -1.32
N GLN A 17 -5.58 0.90 -0.04
CA GLN A 17 -4.44 0.06 0.37
C GLN A 17 -4.64 -1.40 -0.05
N ILE A 18 -5.85 -1.90 0.08
CA ILE A 18 -6.22 -3.25 -0.33
C ILE A 18 -6.00 -3.43 -1.83
N LEU A 19 -6.53 -2.52 -2.64
CA LEU A 19 -6.33 -2.52 -4.09
C LEU A 19 -4.86 -2.36 -4.48
N SER A 20 -4.09 -1.54 -3.74
CA SER A 20 -2.64 -1.39 -3.96
C SER A 20 -1.89 -2.70 -3.70
N THR A 21 -2.22 -3.41 -2.62
CA THR A 21 -1.62 -4.72 -2.31
C THR A 21 -1.95 -5.73 -3.40
N TYR A 22 -3.22 -5.84 -3.78
CA TYR A 22 -3.66 -6.71 -4.85
C TYR A 22 -2.95 -6.41 -6.19
N ALA A 23 -2.90 -5.14 -6.58
CA ALA A 23 -2.27 -4.74 -7.83
C ALA A 23 -0.79 -5.06 -7.86
N LEU A 24 -0.08 -4.78 -6.76
CA LEU A 24 1.35 -5.06 -6.67
C LEU A 24 1.60 -6.57 -6.67
N TYR A 25 0.80 -7.35 -5.92
CA TYR A 25 0.85 -8.81 -5.92
C TYR A 25 0.70 -9.37 -7.33
N LYS A 26 -0.37 -9.01 -8.04
CA LYS A 26 -0.65 -9.49 -9.40
C LYS A 26 0.37 -9.01 -10.44
N THR A 27 0.93 -7.84 -10.23
CA THR A 27 2.01 -7.35 -11.10
C THR A 27 3.27 -8.17 -10.92
N ILE A 28 3.67 -8.46 -9.70
CA ILE A 28 4.86 -9.27 -9.41
C ILE A 28 4.70 -10.70 -9.99
N GLU A 29 3.52 -11.31 -9.81
CA GLU A 29 3.25 -12.63 -10.41
C GLU A 29 3.46 -12.64 -11.94
N LYS A 30 3.10 -11.55 -12.63
CA LYS A 30 3.25 -11.43 -14.09
C LYS A 30 4.67 -11.19 -14.57
N LEU A 31 5.58 -10.70 -13.69
CA LEU A 31 6.95 -10.35 -14.08
C LEU A 31 7.85 -11.56 -14.29
N GLY A 32 7.49 -12.74 -13.80
CA GLY A 32 8.31 -13.92 -13.97
C GLY A 32 7.80 -15.13 -13.20
N ASP A 33 8.65 -16.13 -13.06
CA ASP A 33 8.36 -17.35 -12.30
C ASP A 33 8.58 -17.10 -10.79
N TYR A 34 7.68 -16.32 -10.22
CA TYR A 34 7.67 -15.93 -8.81
C TYR A 34 6.50 -16.56 -8.06
N PHE A 35 6.77 -17.03 -6.85
CA PHE A 35 5.74 -17.35 -5.87
C PHE A 35 5.63 -16.18 -4.90
N VAL A 36 4.54 -15.45 -4.97
CA VAL A 36 4.30 -14.25 -4.18
C VAL A 36 3.41 -14.60 -3.00
N VAL A 37 3.81 -14.14 -1.82
CA VAL A 37 3.05 -14.28 -0.57
C VAL A 37 2.99 -12.91 0.08
N TYR A 38 1.81 -12.49 0.56
CA TYR A 38 1.72 -11.25 1.31
C TYR A 38 1.70 -11.50 2.82
N ASP A 39 2.27 -10.56 3.59
CA ASP A 39 2.28 -10.61 5.05
C ASP A 39 0.91 -10.19 5.59
N ASP A 40 0.13 -11.17 6.05
CA ASP A 40 -1.23 -10.98 6.56
C ASP A 40 -1.30 -10.73 8.07
N LYS A 41 -0.19 -10.75 8.78
CA LYS A 41 -0.15 -10.54 10.25
C LYS A 41 -0.71 -9.20 10.70
N LYS A 42 -0.83 -8.26 9.78
CA LYS A 42 -1.28 -6.88 10.01
C LYS A 42 -2.68 -6.62 9.45
N CYS A 43 -3.37 -7.66 9.01
CA CYS A 43 -4.71 -7.55 8.44
C CYS A 43 -5.77 -7.87 9.49
N GLY A 44 -6.68 -6.94 9.78
CA GLY A 44 -7.93 -7.25 10.49
C GLY A 44 -8.92 -7.94 9.54
N GLN A 45 -10.01 -8.50 10.02
CA GLN A 45 -11.03 -9.14 9.18
C GLN A 45 -12.12 -8.14 8.80
N THR A 46 -12.26 -7.86 7.50
CA THR A 46 -13.38 -7.10 6.92
C THR A 46 -13.78 -7.73 5.59
N LYS A 47 -14.98 -7.43 5.09
CA LYS A 47 -15.43 -7.87 3.76
C LYS A 47 -14.44 -7.50 2.64
N ILE A 48 -13.68 -6.45 2.83
CA ILE A 48 -12.70 -5.98 1.87
C ILE A 48 -11.41 -6.81 1.96
N SER A 49 -11.03 -7.30 3.15
CA SER A 49 -9.90 -8.23 3.27
C SER A 49 -10.20 -9.58 2.63
N GLU A 50 -11.46 -10.03 2.66
CA GLU A 50 -11.91 -11.24 1.95
C GLU A 50 -11.61 -11.16 0.44
N TYR A 51 -11.63 -9.96 -0.13
CA TYR A 51 -11.28 -9.75 -1.53
C TYR A 51 -9.82 -10.07 -1.83
N ILE A 52 -8.87 -9.57 -1.03
CA ILE A 52 -7.45 -9.92 -1.20
C ILE A 52 -7.26 -11.42 -0.91
N GLU A 53 -7.90 -11.91 0.14
CA GLU A 53 -7.80 -13.30 0.58
C GLU A 53 -8.20 -14.30 -0.50
N SER A 54 -9.16 -13.94 -1.36
CA SER A 54 -9.61 -14.80 -2.46
C SER A 54 -8.61 -14.90 -3.62
N TYR A 55 -7.67 -13.95 -3.74
CA TYR A 55 -6.81 -13.84 -4.92
C TYR A 55 -5.32 -13.84 -4.63
N CYS A 56 -4.93 -13.73 -3.37
CA CYS A 56 -3.54 -13.61 -2.97
C CYS A 56 -3.20 -14.67 -1.92
N CYS A 57 -2.05 -15.31 -2.05
CA CYS A 57 -1.57 -16.26 -1.07
C CYS A 57 -1.08 -15.53 0.19
N LYS A 58 -1.61 -15.90 1.36
CA LYS A 58 -1.20 -15.37 2.67
C LYS A 58 0.03 -16.08 3.19
N LEU A 59 0.85 -15.37 3.95
CA LEU A 59 2.00 -15.96 4.62
C LEU A 59 1.58 -17.02 5.65
N SER A 60 0.50 -16.76 6.40
CA SER A 60 -0.06 -17.71 7.38
C SER A 60 -0.61 -19.00 6.75
N GLU A 61 -0.97 -18.98 5.47
CA GLU A 61 -1.58 -20.09 4.73
C GLU A 61 -0.62 -20.73 3.70
N SER A 62 0.65 -20.29 3.65
CA SER A 62 1.63 -20.77 2.68
C SER A 62 2.17 -22.18 2.99
N HIS A 63 1.28 -23.10 3.35
CA HIS A 63 1.61 -24.49 3.70
C HIS A 63 2.37 -25.28 2.62
N ALA A 64 2.37 -24.80 1.38
CA ALA A 64 3.14 -25.41 0.29
C ALA A 64 4.66 -25.44 0.55
N TYR A 65 5.15 -24.64 1.50
CA TYR A 65 6.57 -24.54 1.87
C TYR A 65 6.88 -24.98 3.30
N GLY A 66 5.93 -25.60 4.01
CA GLY A 66 6.12 -26.00 5.40
C GLY A 66 5.79 -24.87 6.38
N THR A 67 6.72 -24.52 7.26
CA THR A 67 6.55 -23.45 8.24
C THR A 67 6.86 -22.06 7.64
N GLU A 68 6.36 -20.99 8.27
CA GLU A 68 6.73 -19.62 7.92
C GLU A 68 8.26 -19.42 7.91
N GLN A 69 8.97 -20.04 8.85
CA GLN A 69 10.41 -19.93 8.92
C GLN A 69 11.09 -20.58 7.71
N GLU A 70 10.63 -21.73 7.27
CA GLU A 70 11.15 -22.40 6.07
C GLU A 70 10.92 -21.58 4.81
N PHE A 71 9.75 -20.91 4.70
CA PHE A 71 9.49 -19.96 3.62
C PHE A 71 10.47 -18.78 3.66
N ARG A 72 10.68 -18.17 4.85
CA ARG A 72 11.63 -17.06 5.03
C ARG A 72 13.09 -17.47 4.75
N ASP A 73 13.46 -18.69 5.07
CA ASP A 73 14.80 -19.22 4.78
C ASP A 73 15.09 -19.37 3.28
N GLN A 74 14.04 -19.55 2.48
CA GLN A 74 14.10 -19.67 1.02
C GLN A 74 13.72 -18.36 0.29
N LEU A 75 13.61 -17.27 1.02
CA LEU A 75 13.18 -15.99 0.47
C LEU A 75 14.20 -15.44 -0.52
N HIS A 76 13.75 -15.07 -1.70
CA HIS A 76 14.57 -14.44 -2.74
C HIS A 76 14.53 -12.91 -2.62
N ALA A 77 13.35 -12.36 -2.40
CA ALA A 77 13.18 -10.91 -2.25
C ALA A 77 12.01 -10.57 -1.33
N VAL A 78 12.10 -9.38 -0.74
CA VAL A 78 11.00 -8.69 -0.08
C VAL A 78 10.68 -7.44 -0.91
N VAL A 79 9.40 -7.27 -1.21
CA VAL A 79 8.88 -6.06 -1.84
C VAL A 79 8.05 -5.30 -0.83
N THR A 80 8.54 -4.15 -0.41
CA THR A 80 7.81 -3.22 0.46
C THR A 80 6.96 -2.32 -0.41
N GLY A 81 5.65 -2.37 -0.21
CA GLY A 81 4.72 -1.55 -0.98
C GLY A 81 3.55 -1.08 -0.13
N SER A 82 3.33 0.17 -0.04
CA SER A 82 2.16 0.89 0.51
C SER A 82 2.59 2.29 0.91
N THR A 83 1.76 3.27 0.64
CA THR A 83 2.05 4.68 0.95
C THR A 83 2.32 4.96 2.43
N LYS A 84 1.81 4.13 3.35
CA LYS A 84 1.99 4.32 4.81
C LYS A 84 3.12 3.48 5.42
N ARG A 85 3.77 2.61 4.66
CA ARG A 85 4.71 1.63 5.22
C ARG A 85 5.94 2.27 5.90
N TRP A 86 6.36 3.41 5.44
CA TRP A 86 7.50 4.15 5.98
C TRP A 86 7.11 5.35 6.86
N GLU A 87 5.82 5.53 7.20
CA GLU A 87 5.40 6.56 8.15
C GLU A 87 5.94 6.28 9.55
N TYR A 88 7.12 6.86 9.84
CA TYR A 88 7.77 6.73 11.14
C TYR A 88 6.97 7.41 12.25
N GLY A 89 6.92 6.78 13.43
CA GLY A 89 6.26 7.31 14.62
C GLY A 89 4.80 6.92 14.81
N LYS A 90 4.17 6.29 13.82
CA LYS A 90 2.82 5.73 13.96
C LYS A 90 2.80 4.22 14.17
N GLN A 91 3.90 3.56 13.94
CA GLN A 91 4.05 2.12 14.00
C GLN A 91 5.41 1.73 14.57
N GLU A 92 5.50 0.49 14.92
CA GLU A 92 6.62 -0.38 15.30
C GLU A 92 8.05 0.15 15.09
N THR A 93 9.00 -0.64 15.47
CA THR A 93 10.43 -0.32 15.42
C THR A 93 10.92 -0.03 13.98
N ILE A 94 12.02 0.69 13.85
CA ILE A 94 12.69 0.94 12.58
C ILE A 94 12.96 -0.37 11.83
N GLU A 95 13.32 -1.41 12.57
CA GLU A 95 13.60 -2.75 12.05
C GLU A 95 12.40 -3.33 11.32
N SER A 96 11.20 -3.21 11.89
CA SER A 96 9.98 -3.74 11.26
C SER A 96 9.55 -2.95 10.04
N CYS A 97 9.82 -1.63 10.01
CA CYS A 97 9.50 -0.78 8.87
C CYS A 97 10.42 -1.02 7.66
N PHE A 98 11.67 -1.39 7.90
CA PHE A 98 12.69 -1.45 6.85
C PHE A 98 13.30 -2.85 6.67
N PHE A 99 12.73 -3.89 7.26
CA PHE A 99 13.22 -5.28 7.16
C PHE A 99 14.71 -5.46 7.45
N SER A 100 15.20 -4.78 8.48
CA SER A 100 16.60 -4.90 8.87
C SER A 100 16.96 -6.31 9.38
N GLN A 101 15.96 -7.12 9.77
CA GLN A 101 16.16 -8.48 10.29
C GLN A 101 16.33 -9.56 9.22
N GLU A 102 16.00 -9.27 7.95
CA GLU A 102 16.17 -10.27 6.89
C GLU A 102 17.65 -10.45 6.53
N LYS A 103 18.00 -11.67 6.08
CA LYS A 103 19.37 -12.01 5.66
C LYS A 103 19.85 -11.07 4.54
N ASP A 104 21.14 -10.79 4.48
CA ASP A 104 21.70 -9.89 3.43
C ASP A 104 21.60 -10.46 2.02
N THR A 105 21.40 -11.77 1.90
CA THR A 105 21.17 -12.43 0.62
C THR A 105 19.79 -12.16 0.03
N VAL A 106 18.85 -11.69 0.83
CA VAL A 106 17.48 -11.36 0.41
C VAL A 106 17.46 -9.98 -0.24
N LYS A 107 16.98 -9.91 -1.47
CA LYS A 107 16.81 -8.61 -2.15
C LYS A 107 15.69 -7.80 -1.50
N ARG A 108 15.93 -6.52 -1.28
CA ARG A 108 14.96 -5.57 -0.76
C ARG A 108 14.60 -4.57 -1.83
N ILE A 109 13.32 -4.46 -2.12
CA ILE A 109 12.78 -3.55 -3.13
C ILE A 109 11.68 -2.75 -2.48
N ALA A 110 11.68 -1.44 -2.67
CA ALA A 110 10.61 -0.57 -2.23
C ALA A 110 9.83 -0.06 -3.45
N TYR A 111 8.51 -0.29 -3.45
CA TYR A 111 7.61 0.23 -4.47
C TYR A 111 6.51 1.09 -3.85
N ALA A 112 6.56 2.39 -4.10
CA ALA A 112 5.60 3.38 -3.65
C ALA A 112 5.39 3.53 -2.12
N PRO A 113 6.37 3.25 -1.23
CA PRO A 113 6.24 3.70 0.16
C PRO A 113 6.38 5.22 0.26
N SER A 114 5.95 5.77 1.41
CA SER A 114 6.03 7.19 1.73
C SER A 114 6.40 7.38 3.20
N PHE A 115 7.22 8.38 3.48
CA PHE A 115 7.47 8.85 4.84
C PHE A 115 6.31 9.70 5.41
N GLY A 116 5.31 10.01 4.58
CA GLY A 116 4.21 10.89 4.96
C GLY A 116 4.55 12.37 4.82
N ARG A 117 3.61 13.22 5.25
CA ARG A 117 3.73 14.69 5.05
C ARG A 117 4.71 15.37 6.01
N LYS A 118 4.88 14.82 7.21
CA LYS A 118 5.74 15.38 8.25
C LYS A 118 6.57 14.24 8.81
N CYS A 119 7.72 14.03 8.22
CA CYS A 119 8.67 13.05 8.70
C CYS A 119 9.89 13.81 9.24
N GLU A 120 10.05 13.76 10.55
CA GLU A 120 11.24 14.25 11.23
C GLU A 120 11.91 13.07 11.91
N PHE A 121 13.14 12.79 11.52
CA PHE A 121 13.92 11.74 12.16
C PHE A 121 14.85 12.37 13.22
N PRO A 122 14.69 12.03 14.52
CA PRO A 122 15.71 12.34 15.52
C PRO A 122 17.07 11.74 15.11
N LEU A 123 18.18 12.32 15.52
CA LEU A 123 19.52 11.93 15.06
C LEU A 123 19.83 10.44 15.19
N GLY A 124 19.50 9.81 16.31
CA GLY A 124 19.75 8.38 16.51
C GLY A 124 18.95 7.50 15.55
N PRO A 125 17.60 7.62 15.53
CA PRO A 125 16.76 6.94 14.56
C PRO A 125 17.12 7.23 13.10
N LYS A 126 17.55 8.46 12.77
CA LYS A 126 17.96 8.82 11.40
C LYS A 126 19.11 7.95 10.89
N ASN A 127 20.11 7.70 11.72
CA ASN A 127 21.24 6.83 11.35
C ASN A 127 20.79 5.39 11.12
N ALA A 128 19.92 4.85 11.99
CA ALA A 128 19.39 3.50 11.83
C ALA A 128 18.57 3.36 10.54
N VAL A 129 17.71 4.35 10.23
CA VAL A 129 16.95 4.43 8.98
C VAL A 129 17.90 4.48 7.77
N PHE A 130 18.94 5.29 7.83
CA PHE A 130 19.94 5.38 6.75
C PHE A 130 20.57 4.01 6.45
N PHE A 131 21.09 3.32 7.47
CA PHE A 131 21.69 1.99 7.28
C PHE A 131 20.69 0.95 6.78
N ALA A 132 19.45 1.02 7.22
CA ALA A 132 18.40 0.14 6.74
C ALA A 132 18.07 0.41 5.25
N LEU A 133 17.96 1.68 4.85
CA LEU A 133 17.68 2.09 3.48
C LEU A 133 18.79 1.72 2.51
N GLN A 134 20.07 1.80 2.95
CA GLN A 134 21.21 1.38 2.12
C GLN A 134 21.16 -0.10 1.72
N ARG A 135 20.43 -0.94 2.43
CA ARG A 135 20.26 -2.37 2.11
C ARG A 135 19.23 -2.61 1.01
N PHE A 136 18.50 -1.58 0.56
CA PHE A 136 17.58 -1.72 -0.56
C PHE A 136 18.31 -1.75 -1.89
N HIS A 137 17.92 -2.70 -2.74
CA HIS A 137 18.46 -2.87 -4.09
C HIS A 137 17.82 -1.93 -5.11
N GLY A 138 16.62 -1.43 -4.79
CA GLY A 138 15.89 -0.45 -5.56
C GLY A 138 14.85 0.25 -4.70
N ILE A 139 14.76 1.57 -4.86
CA ILE A 139 13.82 2.41 -4.13
C ILE A 139 13.02 3.24 -5.12
N ALA A 140 11.72 3.01 -5.16
CA ALA A 140 10.77 3.79 -5.91
C ALA A 140 9.65 4.26 -4.98
N VAL A 141 9.39 5.56 -4.91
CA VAL A 141 8.55 6.16 -3.88
C VAL A 141 7.27 6.78 -4.42
N ALA A 142 6.24 6.91 -3.57
CA ALA A 142 4.93 7.41 -3.97
C ALA A 142 4.90 8.92 -4.21
N ASP A 143 5.68 9.70 -3.47
CA ASP A 143 5.55 11.14 -3.41
C ASP A 143 6.88 11.89 -3.46
N ARG A 144 6.77 13.17 -3.81
CA ARG A 144 7.92 14.05 -3.96
C ARG A 144 8.63 14.34 -2.64
N ASN A 145 7.90 14.45 -1.55
CA ASN A 145 8.49 14.73 -0.24
C ASN A 145 9.44 13.60 0.19
N THR A 146 8.99 12.35 0.06
CA THR A 146 9.82 11.17 0.33
C THR A 146 11.04 11.12 -0.58
N LEU A 147 10.88 11.44 -1.88
CA LEU A 147 11.99 11.51 -2.83
C LEU A 147 13.04 12.56 -2.41
N GLU A 148 12.59 13.75 -2.03
CA GLU A 148 13.48 14.84 -1.58
C GLU A 148 14.22 14.45 -0.28
N ILE A 149 13.55 13.84 0.69
CA ILE A 149 14.19 13.35 1.92
C ILE A 149 15.28 12.31 1.59
N LEU A 150 14.97 11.33 0.74
CA LEU A 150 15.96 10.31 0.35
C LEU A 150 17.18 10.93 -0.32
N ASN A 151 16.98 11.84 -1.26
CA ASN A 151 18.06 12.45 -2.01
C ASN A 151 18.87 13.45 -1.15
N LEU A 152 18.18 14.35 -0.44
CA LEU A 152 18.83 15.48 0.24
C LEU A 152 19.33 15.14 1.64
N GLU A 153 18.59 14.30 2.39
CA GLU A 153 18.97 14.00 3.76
C GLU A 153 19.76 12.70 3.90
N PHE A 154 19.47 11.71 3.03
CA PHE A 154 20.13 10.40 3.07
C PHE A 154 21.14 10.19 1.93
N GLY A 155 21.16 11.04 0.91
CA GLY A 155 22.06 10.88 -0.24
C GLY A 155 21.79 9.61 -1.05
N LEU A 156 20.58 9.09 -1.01
CA LEU A 156 20.17 7.85 -1.67
C LEU A 156 19.42 8.15 -2.97
N SER A 157 19.76 7.42 -4.02
CA SER A 157 19.03 7.50 -5.29
C SER A 157 17.70 6.78 -5.20
N ALA A 158 16.64 7.46 -5.60
CA ALA A 158 15.30 6.90 -5.67
C ALA A 158 14.52 7.48 -6.86
N GLU A 159 13.46 6.81 -7.28
CA GLU A 159 12.59 7.24 -8.35
C GLU A 159 11.17 7.47 -7.84
N LYS A 160 10.44 8.40 -8.46
CA LYS A 160 9.02 8.58 -8.18
C LYS A 160 8.20 7.72 -9.13
N VAL A 161 7.29 6.91 -8.58
CA VAL A 161 6.42 6.00 -9.33
C VAL A 161 4.94 6.27 -9.05
N CYS A 162 4.08 5.70 -9.88
CA CYS A 162 2.64 5.76 -9.67
C CYS A 162 2.21 4.87 -8.49
N ASN A 163 1.02 5.17 -7.96
CA ASN A 163 0.39 4.28 -6.99
C ASN A 163 0.18 2.89 -7.61
N PRO A 164 0.46 1.79 -6.86
CA PRO A 164 0.28 0.42 -7.35
C PRO A 164 -1.08 0.13 -8.00
N VAL A 165 -2.14 0.79 -7.53
CA VAL A 165 -3.48 0.65 -8.12
C VAL A 165 -3.48 0.94 -9.64
N LEU A 166 -2.57 1.75 -10.14
CA LEU A 166 -2.47 2.09 -11.55
C LEU A 166 -1.65 1.09 -12.38
N LEU A 167 -1.14 0.01 -11.78
CA LEU A 167 -0.38 -1.04 -12.46
C LEU A 167 -1.28 -2.06 -13.19
N LEU A 168 -2.56 -2.07 -12.88
CA LEU A 168 -3.53 -2.96 -13.51
C LEU A 168 -4.58 -2.15 -14.26
N ASP A 169 -4.88 -2.61 -15.47
CA ASP A 169 -5.94 -2.02 -16.30
C ASP A 169 -7.33 -2.43 -15.83
N GLN A 170 -7.44 -3.59 -15.20
CA GLN A 170 -8.71 -4.16 -14.76
C GLN A 170 -8.57 -4.83 -13.39
N TYR A 171 -9.63 -4.68 -12.60
CA TYR A 171 -9.80 -5.35 -11.31
C TYR A 171 -10.98 -6.33 -11.43
N PRO A 172 -10.78 -7.63 -11.13
CA PRO A 172 -11.90 -8.56 -11.09
C PRO A 172 -12.86 -8.14 -9.97
N TYR A 173 -14.15 -8.14 -10.25
CA TYR A 173 -15.22 -7.89 -9.26
C TYR A 173 -15.35 -6.47 -8.69
N LEU A 174 -14.79 -5.47 -9.29
CA LEU A 174 -15.45 -4.18 -9.22
C LEU A 174 -16.74 -4.33 -10.01
N ASP A 175 -17.79 -4.78 -9.34
CA ASP A 175 -19.15 -4.79 -9.88
C ASP A 175 -19.52 -3.31 -10.04
N LEU A 176 -19.10 -2.77 -11.17
CA LEU A 176 -19.46 -1.43 -11.58
C LEU A 176 -20.94 -1.54 -11.92
N HIS A 177 -21.78 -1.27 -10.96
CA HIS A 177 -23.19 -0.99 -11.26
C HIS A 177 -23.16 0.13 -12.28
N GLU A 178 -23.56 -0.20 -13.51
CA GLU A 178 -23.78 0.81 -14.53
C GLU A 178 -24.81 1.79 -13.96
N THR A 179 -24.34 2.93 -13.50
CA THR A 179 -25.24 4.00 -13.10
C THR A 179 -25.78 4.61 -14.38
N ASP A 180 -27.06 4.52 -14.60
CA ASP A 180 -27.74 5.17 -15.72
C ASP A 180 -27.42 6.68 -15.73
N GLY A 181 -26.75 7.14 -16.76
CA GLY A 181 -26.47 8.55 -17.02
C GLY A 181 -25.16 9.07 -16.43
N LEU A 182 -24.90 10.34 -16.69
CA LEU A 182 -23.72 11.05 -16.18
C LEU A 182 -23.95 11.50 -14.74
N PHE A 183 -22.95 11.32 -13.90
CA PHE A 183 -22.98 11.74 -12.50
C PHE A 183 -21.61 12.27 -12.05
N ILE A 184 -21.61 13.03 -10.96
CA ILE A 184 -20.43 13.54 -10.29
C ILE A 184 -20.17 12.65 -9.08
N SER A 185 -19.06 11.92 -9.09
CA SER A 185 -18.62 11.13 -7.95
C SER A 185 -17.85 11.99 -6.95
N THR A 186 -18.25 11.96 -5.69
CA THR A 186 -17.52 12.63 -4.61
C THR A 186 -17.11 11.66 -3.52
N PHE A 187 -15.91 11.87 -3.00
CA PHE A 187 -15.40 11.15 -1.84
C PHE A 187 -14.67 12.14 -0.92
N PHE A 188 -15.16 12.33 0.28
CA PHE A 188 -14.57 13.24 1.26
C PHE A 188 -14.11 12.47 2.49
N GLU A 189 -12.80 12.38 2.72
CA GLU A 189 -12.23 11.74 3.91
C GLU A 189 -12.66 12.40 5.23
N ARG A 190 -13.04 13.67 5.17
CA ARG A 190 -13.49 14.46 6.33
C ARG A 190 -14.70 15.30 5.95
N LYS A 191 -15.56 15.58 6.93
CA LYS A 191 -16.66 16.52 6.78
C LYS A 191 -16.09 17.91 6.48
N ASP A 192 -16.05 18.27 5.21
CA ASP A 192 -15.58 19.56 4.72
C ASP A 192 -16.75 20.29 4.06
N SER A 193 -17.23 21.34 4.74
CA SER A 193 -18.39 22.10 4.28
C SER A 193 -18.12 22.88 2.97
N GLN A 194 -16.87 23.26 2.72
CA GLN A 194 -16.52 23.97 1.48
C GLN A 194 -16.54 23.03 0.27
N LYS A 195 -15.97 21.84 0.42
CA LYS A 195 -15.98 20.83 -0.65
C LYS A 195 -17.40 20.38 -1.00
N ARG A 196 -18.27 20.25 0.00
CA ARG A 196 -19.69 19.93 -0.25
C ARG A 196 -20.39 21.02 -1.03
N LYS A 197 -20.18 22.29 -0.69
CA LYS A 197 -20.73 23.42 -1.46
C LYS A 197 -20.25 23.42 -2.91
N VAL A 198 -18.98 23.07 -3.15
CA VAL A 198 -18.46 22.94 -4.52
C VAL A 198 -19.17 21.81 -5.28
N ALA A 199 -19.42 20.66 -4.63
CA ALA A 199 -20.16 19.58 -5.25
C ALA A 199 -21.62 19.97 -5.57
N GLU A 200 -22.30 20.65 -4.65
CA GLU A 200 -23.65 21.18 -4.83
C GLU A 200 -23.71 22.20 -6.00
N MET A 201 -22.75 23.14 -6.05
CA MET A 201 -22.65 24.09 -7.16
C MET A 201 -22.39 23.39 -8.50
N ALA A 202 -21.57 22.35 -8.51
CA ALA A 202 -21.32 21.56 -9.71
C ALA A 202 -22.59 20.81 -10.16
N GLU A 203 -23.37 20.26 -9.24
CA GLU A 203 -24.66 19.63 -9.51
C GLU A 203 -25.65 20.62 -10.17
N GLU A 204 -25.76 21.81 -9.58
CA GLU A 204 -26.62 22.87 -10.10
C GLU A 204 -26.19 23.35 -11.49
N THR A 205 -24.87 23.49 -11.71
CA THR A 205 -24.32 24.04 -12.96
C THR A 205 -24.35 23.03 -14.09
N LEU A 206 -23.92 21.79 -13.81
CA LEU A 206 -23.76 20.74 -14.81
C LEU A 206 -25.03 19.90 -15.02
N LYS A 207 -25.99 20.02 -14.10
CA LYS A 207 -27.23 19.22 -14.08
C LYS A 207 -26.97 17.70 -14.00
N TYR A 208 -25.84 17.31 -13.41
CA TYR A 208 -25.51 15.92 -13.13
C TYR A 208 -25.77 15.62 -11.67
N ARG A 209 -26.32 14.45 -11.39
CA ARG A 209 -26.54 13.98 -10.02
C ARG A 209 -25.18 13.81 -9.28
N VAL A 210 -25.08 14.29 -8.05
CA VAL A 210 -23.94 14.01 -7.17
C VAL A 210 -24.15 12.71 -6.42
N VAL A 211 -23.20 11.81 -6.51
CA VAL A 211 -23.11 10.56 -5.74
C VAL A 211 -21.99 10.67 -4.73
N ASP A 212 -22.31 10.76 -3.44
CA ASP A 212 -21.34 10.91 -2.35
C ASP A 212 -21.05 9.56 -1.72
N TYR A 213 -19.89 8.99 -2.07
CA TYR A 213 -19.40 7.71 -1.53
C TYR A 213 -18.78 7.81 -0.14
N SER A 214 -18.63 9.01 0.43
CA SER A 214 -18.14 9.18 1.80
C SER A 214 -19.15 8.79 2.88
N LYS A 215 -20.43 8.67 2.54
CA LYS A 215 -21.50 8.33 3.49
C LYS A 215 -21.57 6.84 3.84
N ASP A 216 -21.12 5.99 2.95
CA ASP A 216 -21.23 4.53 3.15
C ASP A 216 -20.22 3.97 4.17
N GLN A 217 -19.13 4.71 4.44
CA GLN A 217 -18.14 4.30 5.45
C GLN A 217 -18.56 4.61 6.90
N THR A 218 -19.54 5.49 7.12
CA THR A 218 -19.97 5.87 8.48
C THR A 218 -21.14 5.04 9.01
N ALA A 219 -21.84 4.31 8.14
CA ALA A 219 -23.01 3.52 8.52
C ALA A 219 -22.68 2.14 9.15
N GLU A 220 -21.45 1.66 9.00
CA GLU A 220 -21.03 0.36 9.57
C GLU A 220 -20.37 0.48 10.95
N ASN A 221 -20.03 1.69 11.41
CA ASN A 221 -19.41 1.89 12.73
C ASN A 221 -20.43 2.13 13.87
N ASP A 222 -21.72 2.21 13.56
CA ASP A 222 -22.81 2.42 14.53
C ASP A 222 -23.74 1.20 14.68
N ARG A 223 -23.27 0.00 14.35
CA ARG A 223 -24.02 -1.24 14.60
C ARG A 223 -23.19 -2.30 15.30
#